data_8fe8174f617cea07c7aaacb9f7c57b0c
#
_entry.id   8fe8174f617cea07c7aaacb9f7c57b0c
#
_cell.length_a   1.000
_cell.length_b   1.000
_cell.length_c   1.000
_cell.angle_alpha   90.00
_cell.angle_beta   90.00
_cell.angle_gamma   90.00
#
_symmetry.space_group_name_H-M   'P 1'
#
loop_
_entity.id
_entity.type
_entity.pdbx_description
1 polymer ?
#
loop_
_entity_poly.entity_id
_entity_poly.type
_entity_poly.pdbx_seq_one_letter_code
_entity_poly.pdbx_strand_id
1 'polypeptide(L)'
;METWTFASASIIVKVLISILVIFSVIILITRISGLRTFAKMSSFDFASTIAIGSILASVVLNTNQSLLKGSIALGGIVLFQTFFSYVTRKSKRLDSLFTNSPVMLMYEGKILYENLDKTNVGEDDLIAKLRESNALKFSEVRAVILESTGDMSVLHSSETTELDAKVLQGVKGIPDYVNL
;
A
#
# COMPACT_ATOMS: atom_id res chain seq x y z
N MET A 1 11.51 39.16 -12.20
CA MET A 1 12.50 38.08 -12.09
C MET A 1 12.18 37.26 -10.85
N GLU A 2 12.04 35.96 -10.99
CA GLU A 2 12.01 35.07 -9.84
C GLU A 2 13.42 34.94 -9.30
N THR A 3 13.58 35.15 -8.03
CA THR A 3 14.82 34.83 -7.29
C THR A 3 14.54 33.64 -6.40
N TRP A 4 15.56 32.95 -5.93
CA TRP A 4 15.42 31.78 -5.07
C TRP A 4 14.51 32.02 -3.83
N THR A 5 14.41 33.28 -3.38
CA THR A 5 13.64 33.66 -2.18
C THR A 5 12.34 34.40 -2.48
N PHE A 6 12.11 34.84 -3.71
CA PHE A 6 10.95 35.67 -4.07
C PHE A 6 10.27 35.20 -5.36
N ALA A 7 8.94 35.21 -5.34
CA ALA A 7 8.11 34.98 -6.51
C ALA A 7 7.21 36.21 -6.77
N SER A 8 6.81 36.45 -8.03
CA SER A 8 5.88 37.54 -8.35
C SER A 8 4.49 37.26 -7.76
N ALA A 9 3.75 38.31 -7.42
CA ALA A 9 2.38 38.20 -6.90
C ALA A 9 1.47 37.36 -7.83
N SER A 10 1.65 37.48 -9.15
CA SER A 10 0.91 36.71 -10.15
C SER A 10 1.17 35.21 -10.02
N ILE A 11 2.42 34.79 -9.75
CA ILE A 11 2.77 33.40 -9.57
C ILE A 11 2.20 32.86 -8.27
N ILE A 12 2.28 33.63 -7.18
CA ILE A 12 1.70 33.27 -5.89
C ILE A 12 0.20 33.02 -6.02
N VAL A 13 -0.52 33.94 -6.68
CA VAL A 13 -1.98 33.79 -6.92
C VAL A 13 -2.28 32.53 -7.76
N LYS A 14 -1.50 32.26 -8.82
CA LYS A 14 -1.66 31.02 -9.62
C LYS A 14 -1.44 29.77 -8.80
N VAL A 15 -0.42 29.73 -7.94
CA VAL A 15 -0.16 28.59 -7.04
C VAL A 15 -1.33 28.37 -6.09
N LEU A 16 -1.84 29.43 -5.44
CA LEU A 16 -2.97 29.32 -4.52
C LEU A 16 -4.23 28.81 -5.22
N ILE A 17 -4.53 29.32 -6.41
CA ILE A 17 -5.65 28.84 -7.23
C ILE A 17 -5.44 27.39 -7.63
N SER A 18 -4.21 27.01 -8.03
CA SER A 18 -3.88 25.63 -8.40
C SER A 18 -4.11 24.67 -7.24
N ILE A 19 -3.68 25.03 -6.03
CA ILE A 19 -3.94 24.24 -4.82
C ILE A 19 -5.44 24.06 -4.62
N LEU A 20 -6.21 25.16 -4.60
CA LEU A 20 -7.65 25.09 -4.36
C LEU A 20 -8.36 24.19 -5.37
N VAL A 21 -8.07 24.39 -6.67
CA VAL A 21 -8.73 23.65 -7.75
C VAL A 21 -8.31 22.17 -7.72
N ILE A 22 -7.01 21.86 -7.67
CA ILE A 22 -6.57 20.48 -7.82
C ILE A 22 -6.94 19.61 -6.61
N PHE A 23 -6.90 20.18 -5.38
CA PHE A 23 -7.36 19.48 -4.18
C PHE A 23 -8.88 19.31 -4.16
N SER A 24 -9.64 20.28 -4.68
CA SER A 24 -11.09 20.11 -4.87
C SER A 24 -11.41 18.97 -5.85
N VAL A 25 -10.65 18.90 -6.95
CA VAL A 25 -10.77 17.82 -7.95
C VAL A 25 -10.49 16.46 -7.32
N ILE A 26 -9.37 16.31 -6.57
CA ILE A 26 -9.05 15.00 -5.98
C ILE A 26 -10.06 14.60 -4.91
N ILE A 27 -10.56 15.54 -4.10
CA ILE A 27 -11.62 15.27 -3.12
C ILE A 27 -12.90 14.79 -3.83
N LEU A 28 -13.27 15.43 -4.94
CA LEU A 28 -14.44 15.01 -5.72
C LEU A 28 -14.25 13.62 -6.33
N ILE A 29 -13.09 13.36 -6.94
CA ILE A 29 -12.76 12.07 -7.53
C ILE A 29 -12.82 10.97 -6.46
N THR A 30 -12.20 11.19 -5.30
CA THR A 30 -12.17 10.19 -4.22
C THR A 30 -13.54 9.95 -3.62
N ARG A 31 -14.37 10.98 -3.53
CA ARG A 31 -15.74 10.85 -3.06
C ARG A 31 -16.62 10.01 -4.01
N ILE A 32 -16.39 10.13 -5.31
CA ILE A 32 -17.13 9.36 -6.33
C ILE A 32 -16.58 7.92 -6.41
N SER A 33 -15.25 7.74 -6.37
CA SER A 33 -14.58 6.44 -6.51
C SER A 33 -14.64 5.59 -5.25
N GLY A 34 -14.97 6.18 -4.10
CA GLY A 34 -15.20 5.48 -2.83
C GLY A 34 -13.94 5.32 -1.97
N LEU A 35 -14.09 4.62 -0.83
CA LEU A 35 -13.10 4.51 0.24
C LEU A 35 -11.79 3.84 -0.17
N ARG A 36 -11.78 3.09 -1.27
CA ARG A 36 -10.61 2.32 -1.70
C ARG A 36 -9.54 3.15 -2.41
N THR A 37 -9.85 4.36 -2.85
CA THR A 37 -8.97 5.16 -3.74
C THR A 37 -7.56 5.39 -3.18
N PHE A 38 -7.43 5.53 -1.87
CA PHE A 38 -6.13 5.69 -1.18
C PHE A 38 -5.79 4.54 -0.23
N ALA A 39 -6.56 3.45 -0.25
CA ALA A 39 -6.28 2.31 0.59
C ALA A 39 -5.09 1.51 0.01
N LYS A 40 -4.07 1.27 0.82
CA LYS A 40 -2.94 0.41 0.47
C LYS A 40 -3.37 -1.06 0.59
N MET A 41 -4.10 -1.55 -0.39
CA MET A 41 -4.54 -2.96 -0.43
C MET A 41 -3.68 -3.83 -1.35
N SER A 42 -2.89 -3.21 -2.23
CA SER A 42 -1.93 -3.88 -3.10
C SER A 42 -0.72 -2.97 -3.36
N SER A 43 0.40 -3.53 -3.84
CA SER A 43 1.57 -2.75 -4.28
C SER A 43 1.22 -1.77 -5.40
N PHE A 44 0.24 -2.13 -6.26
CA PHE A 44 -0.25 -1.25 -7.31
C PHE A 44 -1.00 -0.03 -6.75
N ASP A 45 -1.84 -0.21 -5.72
CA ASP A 45 -2.53 0.90 -5.06
C ASP A 45 -1.52 1.88 -4.44
N PHE A 46 -0.45 1.37 -3.83
CA PHE A 46 0.63 2.19 -3.28
C PHE A 46 1.34 3.00 -4.36
N ALA A 47 1.75 2.36 -5.47
CA ALA A 47 2.36 3.04 -6.60
C ALA A 47 1.44 4.12 -7.21
N SER A 48 0.15 3.83 -7.33
CA SER A 48 -0.86 4.80 -7.81
C SER A 48 -0.97 6.00 -6.88
N THR A 49 -0.92 5.81 -5.57
CA THR A 49 -0.94 6.90 -4.58
C THR A 49 0.26 7.83 -4.72
N ILE A 50 1.46 7.25 -4.93
CA ILE A 50 2.68 8.04 -5.20
C ILE A 50 2.54 8.84 -6.50
N ALA A 51 2.03 8.21 -7.57
CA ALA A 51 1.81 8.88 -8.85
C ALA A 51 0.80 10.04 -8.73
N ILE A 52 -0.30 9.86 -7.99
CA ILE A 52 -1.27 10.91 -7.69
C ILE A 52 -0.59 12.08 -6.96
N GLY A 53 0.18 11.81 -5.90
CA GLY A 53 0.93 12.84 -5.17
C GLY A 53 1.91 13.61 -6.04
N SER A 54 2.60 12.92 -6.95
CA SER A 54 3.54 13.53 -7.90
C SER A 54 2.84 14.45 -8.89
N ILE A 55 1.66 14.07 -9.39
CA ILE A 55 0.86 14.92 -10.28
C ILE A 55 0.36 16.16 -9.51
N LEU A 56 -0.14 15.99 -8.29
CA LEU A 56 -0.58 17.11 -7.46
C LEU A 56 0.56 18.14 -7.27
N ALA A 57 1.75 17.66 -6.87
CA ALA A 57 2.93 18.51 -6.69
C ALA A 57 3.33 19.22 -7.99
N SER A 58 3.36 18.49 -9.11
CA SER A 58 3.71 19.05 -10.42
C SER A 58 2.75 20.14 -10.87
N VAL A 59 1.44 19.94 -10.69
CA VAL A 59 0.43 20.92 -11.09
C VAL A 59 0.49 22.16 -10.21
N VAL A 60 0.74 22.02 -8.93
CA VAL A 60 0.83 23.14 -7.97
C VAL A 60 2.08 23.99 -8.23
N LEU A 61 3.24 23.33 -8.42
CA LEU A 61 4.52 24.03 -8.52
C LEU A 61 4.82 24.57 -9.92
N ASN A 62 4.29 23.94 -10.96
CA ASN A 62 4.52 24.37 -12.33
C ASN A 62 3.34 25.17 -12.86
N THR A 63 3.39 26.48 -12.67
CA THR A 63 2.33 27.43 -13.10
C THR A 63 2.12 27.53 -14.61
N ASN A 64 2.96 26.88 -15.43
CA ASN A 64 2.81 26.76 -16.87
C ASN A 64 2.02 25.51 -17.29
N GLN A 65 1.75 24.60 -16.34
CA GLN A 65 0.91 23.42 -16.61
C GLN A 65 -0.57 23.76 -16.58
N SER A 66 -1.33 23.12 -17.47
CA SER A 66 -2.76 23.23 -17.48
C SER A 66 -3.40 22.47 -16.30
N LEU A 67 -4.21 23.15 -15.51
CA LEU A 67 -5.02 22.53 -14.44
C LEU A 67 -5.94 21.44 -14.99
N LEU A 68 -6.50 21.65 -16.20
CA LEU A 68 -7.33 20.65 -16.86
C LEU A 68 -6.55 19.38 -17.18
N LYS A 69 -5.32 19.51 -17.70
CA LYS A 69 -4.44 18.36 -17.99
C LYS A 69 -4.14 17.57 -16.71
N GLY A 70 -3.81 18.26 -15.61
CA GLY A 70 -3.57 17.63 -14.32
C GLY A 70 -4.81 16.92 -13.77
N SER A 71 -5.98 17.54 -13.88
CA SER A 71 -7.26 16.97 -13.46
C SER A 71 -7.61 15.69 -14.25
N ILE A 72 -7.41 15.71 -15.57
CA ILE A 72 -7.63 14.54 -16.43
C ILE A 72 -6.65 13.42 -16.07
N ALA A 73 -5.37 13.74 -15.82
CA ALA A 73 -4.38 12.76 -15.41
C ALA A 73 -4.73 12.10 -14.07
N LEU A 74 -5.16 12.87 -13.07
CA LEU A 74 -5.65 12.35 -11.79
C LEU A 74 -6.86 11.43 -11.97
N GLY A 75 -7.87 11.89 -12.71
CA GLY A 75 -9.05 11.08 -13.01
C GLY A 75 -8.72 9.79 -13.74
N GLY A 76 -7.81 9.87 -14.70
CA GLY A 76 -7.32 8.72 -15.48
C GLY A 76 -6.63 7.67 -14.61
N ILE A 77 -5.74 8.08 -13.68
CA ILE A 77 -5.08 7.15 -12.76
C ILE A 77 -6.10 6.47 -11.84
N VAL A 78 -7.01 7.24 -11.24
CA VAL A 78 -8.03 6.67 -10.32
C VAL A 78 -8.99 5.75 -11.07
N LEU A 79 -9.37 6.10 -12.28
CA LEU A 79 -10.22 5.25 -13.13
C LEU A 79 -9.51 3.94 -13.47
N PHE A 80 -8.24 4.03 -13.89
CA PHE A 80 -7.42 2.85 -14.20
C PHE A 80 -7.23 1.96 -12.97
N GLN A 81 -6.92 2.55 -11.81
CA GLN A 81 -6.79 1.83 -10.54
C GLN A 81 -8.08 1.10 -10.16
N THR A 82 -9.23 1.77 -10.28
CA THR A 82 -10.54 1.19 -9.98
C THR A 82 -10.86 0.04 -10.94
N PHE A 83 -10.62 0.22 -12.23
CA PHE A 83 -10.80 -0.81 -13.24
C PHE A 83 -9.88 -2.01 -13.02
N PHE A 84 -8.60 -1.77 -12.81
CA PHE A 84 -7.61 -2.81 -12.54
C PHE A 84 -8.00 -3.64 -11.30
N SER A 85 -8.35 -2.96 -10.23
CA SER A 85 -8.82 -3.57 -8.98
C SER A 85 -10.10 -4.39 -9.14
N TYR A 86 -11.01 -3.95 -10.01
CA TYR A 86 -12.22 -4.70 -10.34
C TYR A 86 -11.89 -5.99 -11.12
N VAL A 87 -11.01 -5.90 -12.09
CA VAL A 87 -10.62 -7.03 -12.96
C VAL A 87 -9.84 -8.09 -12.17
N THR A 88 -8.83 -7.68 -11.38
CA THR A 88 -8.04 -8.61 -10.55
C THR A 88 -8.91 -9.33 -9.53
N ARG A 89 -9.82 -8.64 -8.86
CA ARG A 89 -10.73 -9.24 -7.89
C ARG A 89 -11.69 -10.28 -8.52
N LYS A 90 -12.07 -10.13 -9.79
CA LYS A 90 -12.97 -11.09 -10.48
C LYS A 90 -12.26 -12.31 -11.06
N SER A 91 -10.95 -12.25 -11.23
CA SER A 91 -10.19 -13.32 -11.87
C SER A 91 -9.00 -13.74 -11.03
N LYS A 92 -9.06 -14.90 -10.37
CA LYS A 92 -7.95 -15.48 -9.61
C LYS A 92 -6.66 -15.62 -10.44
N ARG A 93 -6.78 -15.83 -11.77
CA ARG A 93 -5.60 -15.92 -12.66
C ARG A 93 -4.92 -14.57 -12.84
N LEU A 94 -5.71 -13.51 -13.02
CA LEU A 94 -5.16 -12.16 -13.14
C LEU A 94 -4.63 -11.66 -11.81
N ASP A 95 -5.31 -11.97 -10.71
CA ASP A 95 -4.83 -11.66 -9.37
C ASP A 95 -3.45 -12.29 -9.12
N SER A 96 -3.28 -13.60 -9.38
CA SER A 96 -1.99 -14.28 -9.20
C SER A 96 -0.90 -13.82 -10.16
N LEU A 97 -1.25 -13.21 -11.30
CA LEU A 97 -0.28 -12.68 -12.27
C LEU A 97 0.24 -11.29 -11.85
N PHE A 98 -0.62 -10.47 -11.28
CA PHE A 98 -0.32 -9.06 -10.99
C PHE A 98 -0.14 -8.76 -9.50
N THR A 99 -0.54 -9.66 -8.62
CA THR A 99 -0.44 -9.46 -7.16
C THR A 99 0.42 -10.58 -6.56
N ASN A 100 1.38 -10.21 -5.73
CA ASN A 100 2.14 -11.18 -4.97
C ASN A 100 1.24 -11.89 -3.95
N SER A 101 1.46 -13.18 -3.75
CA SER A 101 0.79 -13.92 -2.68
C SER A 101 1.45 -13.61 -1.34
N PRO A 102 0.69 -13.52 -0.24
CA PRO A 102 1.27 -13.45 1.10
C PRO A 102 2.19 -14.65 1.38
N VAL A 103 3.24 -14.43 2.17
CA VAL A 103 4.22 -15.48 2.51
C VAL A 103 4.39 -15.53 4.03
N MET A 104 4.36 -16.72 4.60
CA MET A 104 4.60 -16.94 6.02
C MET A 104 6.08 -16.78 6.34
N LEU A 105 6.42 -15.89 7.29
CA LEU A 105 7.80 -15.64 7.74
C LEU A 105 8.11 -16.29 9.09
N MET A 106 7.08 -16.45 9.93
CA MET A 106 7.22 -17.07 11.24
C MET A 106 5.95 -17.86 11.57
N TYR A 107 6.10 -19.01 12.22
CA TYR A 107 4.99 -19.83 12.66
C TYR A 107 5.30 -20.47 14.03
N GLU A 108 4.33 -20.39 14.97
CA GLU A 108 4.44 -20.94 16.34
C GLU A 108 5.80 -20.63 17.00
N GLY A 109 6.20 -19.38 16.98
CA GLY A 109 7.45 -18.90 17.59
C GLY A 109 8.73 -19.25 16.81
N LYS A 110 8.64 -19.91 15.67
CA LYS A 110 9.80 -20.32 14.86
C LYS A 110 9.92 -19.48 13.61
N ILE A 111 11.10 -18.91 13.39
CA ILE A 111 11.43 -18.16 12.18
C ILE A 111 11.63 -19.12 11.02
N LEU A 112 11.03 -18.82 9.86
CA LEU A 112 11.15 -19.59 8.63
C LEU A 112 12.22 -18.95 7.74
N TYR A 113 13.49 -19.21 8.02
CA TYR A 113 14.64 -18.56 7.36
C TYR A 113 14.61 -18.71 5.84
N GLU A 114 14.20 -19.87 5.33
CA GLU A 114 14.06 -20.09 3.88
C GLU A 114 13.04 -19.12 3.23
N ASN A 115 11.97 -18.77 3.95
CA ASN A 115 10.98 -17.82 3.47
C ASN A 115 11.47 -16.37 3.59
N LEU A 116 12.25 -16.06 4.64
CA LEU A 116 12.92 -14.75 4.75
C LEU A 116 13.84 -14.53 3.54
N ASP A 117 14.69 -15.51 3.23
CA ASP A 117 15.61 -15.45 2.09
C ASP A 117 14.87 -15.27 0.76
N LYS A 118 13.81 -16.07 0.52
CA LYS A 118 12.98 -15.99 -0.69
C LYS A 118 12.28 -14.65 -0.86
N THR A 119 11.94 -14.00 0.24
CA THR A 119 11.23 -12.71 0.24
C THR A 119 12.14 -11.50 0.40
N ASN A 120 13.45 -11.75 0.57
CA ASN A 120 14.46 -10.72 0.83
C ASN A 120 14.11 -9.84 2.05
N VAL A 121 13.59 -10.48 3.10
CA VAL A 121 13.29 -9.85 4.40
C VAL A 121 14.40 -10.21 5.38
N GLY A 122 14.96 -9.20 6.05
CA GLY A 122 15.95 -9.41 7.10
C GLY A 122 15.32 -9.90 8.42
N GLU A 123 16.06 -10.70 9.19
CA GLU A 123 15.63 -11.08 10.53
C GLU A 123 15.42 -9.86 11.42
N ASP A 124 16.26 -8.83 11.28
CA ASP A 124 16.14 -7.58 12.01
C ASP A 124 14.82 -6.84 11.70
N ASP A 125 14.35 -6.89 10.44
CA ASP A 125 13.08 -6.31 10.02
C ASP A 125 11.90 -7.06 10.66
N LEU A 126 11.97 -8.39 10.67
CA LEU A 126 10.99 -9.24 11.36
C LEU A 126 10.92 -8.92 12.85
N ILE A 127 12.08 -8.86 13.53
CA ILE A 127 12.15 -8.53 14.96
C ILE A 127 11.65 -7.11 15.24
N ALA A 128 11.95 -6.14 14.36
CA ALA A 128 11.42 -4.80 14.46
C ALA A 128 9.89 -4.78 14.40
N LYS A 129 9.31 -5.59 13.49
CA LYS A 129 7.85 -5.70 13.35
C LYS A 129 7.19 -6.38 14.55
N LEU A 130 7.84 -7.37 15.16
CA LEU A 130 7.37 -7.99 16.41
C LEU A 130 7.29 -6.95 17.53
N ARG A 131 8.32 -6.10 17.68
CA ARG A 131 8.31 -5.00 18.66
C ARG A 131 7.21 -3.99 18.40
N GLU A 132 7.02 -3.60 17.15
CA GLU A 132 5.94 -2.68 16.74
C GLU A 132 4.56 -3.23 17.11
N SER A 133 4.39 -4.55 17.00
CA SER A 133 3.14 -5.25 17.31
C SER A 133 2.98 -5.60 18.79
N ASN A 134 3.93 -5.20 19.65
CA ASN A 134 3.93 -5.52 21.09
C ASN A 134 3.96 -7.04 21.40
N ALA A 135 4.53 -7.85 20.53
CA ALA A 135 4.79 -9.25 20.81
C ALA A 135 6.01 -9.36 21.74
N LEU A 136 5.79 -9.70 23.00
CA LEU A 136 6.83 -9.71 24.03
C LEU A 136 7.69 -10.97 24.01
N LYS A 137 7.14 -12.08 23.53
CA LYS A 137 7.82 -13.39 23.48
C LYS A 137 7.54 -14.08 22.16
N PHE A 138 8.53 -14.77 21.62
CA PHE A 138 8.35 -15.59 20.42
C PHE A 138 7.27 -16.66 20.61
N SER A 139 7.14 -17.23 21.81
CA SER A 139 6.12 -18.22 22.13
C SER A 139 4.69 -17.71 22.06
N GLU A 140 4.49 -16.39 22.09
CA GLU A 140 3.18 -15.74 21.92
C GLU A 140 2.84 -15.51 20.44
N VAL A 141 3.83 -15.59 19.54
CA VAL A 141 3.65 -15.37 18.11
C VAL A 141 3.11 -16.64 17.45
N ARG A 142 1.90 -16.56 16.92
CA ARG A 142 1.26 -17.65 16.16
C ARG A 142 1.71 -17.69 14.73
N ALA A 143 1.72 -16.53 14.06
CA ALA A 143 2.25 -16.39 12.71
C ALA A 143 2.71 -14.96 12.45
N VAL A 144 3.70 -14.81 11.57
CA VAL A 144 4.01 -13.55 10.90
C VAL A 144 3.91 -13.79 9.41
N ILE A 145 3.17 -12.92 8.73
CA ILE A 145 2.87 -13.04 7.31
C ILE A 145 3.33 -11.76 6.60
N LEU A 146 4.19 -11.90 5.60
CA LEU A 146 4.47 -10.82 4.67
C LEU A 146 3.32 -10.72 3.68
N GLU A 147 2.58 -9.63 3.75
CA GLU A 147 1.41 -9.38 2.91
C GLU A 147 1.79 -8.99 1.48
N SER A 148 0.85 -9.09 0.56
CA SER A 148 1.01 -8.66 -0.83
C SER A 148 1.32 -7.17 -0.98
N THR A 149 1.07 -6.38 0.05
CA THR A 149 1.40 -4.94 0.12
C THR A 149 2.85 -4.67 0.47
N GLY A 150 3.61 -5.70 0.89
CA GLY A 150 4.95 -5.58 1.45
C GLY A 150 4.97 -5.19 2.93
N ASP A 151 3.83 -5.18 3.60
CA ASP A 151 3.72 -5.01 5.05
C ASP A 151 3.72 -6.37 5.75
N MET A 152 3.98 -6.42 7.06
CA MET A 152 3.95 -7.65 7.84
C MET A 152 2.78 -7.63 8.82
N SER A 153 1.95 -8.67 8.77
CA SER A 153 0.90 -8.96 9.74
C SER A 153 1.45 -9.87 10.83
N VAL A 154 1.36 -9.45 12.10
CA VAL A 154 1.77 -10.25 13.25
C VAL A 154 0.53 -10.74 13.98
N LEU A 155 0.33 -12.05 13.97
CA LEU A 155 -0.73 -12.73 14.71
C LEU A 155 -0.14 -13.29 16.00
N HIS A 156 -0.45 -12.68 17.13
CA HIS A 156 0.05 -13.12 18.44
C HIS A 156 -1.06 -13.16 19.49
N SER A 157 -0.91 -14.04 20.47
CA SER A 157 -1.82 -14.17 21.61
C SER A 157 -1.07 -14.74 22.80
N SER A 158 -1.34 -14.24 23.98
CA SER A 158 -0.88 -14.82 25.25
C SER A 158 -1.64 -16.10 25.62
N GLU A 159 -2.84 -16.31 25.06
CA GLU A 159 -3.62 -17.53 25.25
C GLU A 159 -3.24 -18.59 24.22
N THR A 160 -3.41 -19.86 24.58
CA THR A 160 -3.17 -21.01 23.70
C THR A 160 -4.32 -21.17 22.70
N THR A 161 -4.52 -20.15 21.86
CA THR A 161 -5.58 -20.16 20.85
C THR A 161 -5.01 -20.68 19.52
N GLU A 162 -5.63 -21.69 18.95
CA GLU A 162 -5.29 -22.15 17.60
C GLU A 162 -5.67 -21.10 16.54
N LEU A 163 -4.84 -20.99 15.51
CA LEU A 163 -5.14 -20.15 14.37
C LEU A 163 -6.23 -20.80 13.51
N ASP A 164 -7.28 -20.05 13.19
CA ASP A 164 -8.26 -20.48 12.19
C ASP A 164 -7.58 -20.61 10.81
N ALA A 165 -7.68 -21.77 10.20
CA ALA A 165 -7.16 -22.07 8.86
C ALA A 165 -7.61 -21.03 7.81
N LYS A 166 -8.79 -20.45 7.99
CA LYS A 166 -9.32 -19.41 7.09
C LYS A 166 -8.49 -18.12 7.12
N VAL A 167 -7.84 -17.81 8.23
CA VAL A 167 -6.96 -16.63 8.36
C VAL A 167 -5.68 -16.81 7.55
N LEU A 168 -5.26 -18.05 7.32
CA LEU A 168 -4.08 -18.41 6.54
C LEU A 168 -4.41 -18.65 5.05
N GLN A 169 -5.65 -18.41 4.63
CA GLN A 169 -6.07 -18.66 3.25
C GLN A 169 -5.26 -17.83 2.25
N GLY A 170 -4.61 -18.50 1.30
CA GLY A 170 -3.81 -17.86 0.24
C GLY A 170 -2.36 -17.55 0.65
N VAL A 171 -1.98 -17.80 1.90
CA VAL A 171 -0.60 -17.67 2.36
C VAL A 171 0.25 -18.80 1.79
N LYS A 172 1.42 -18.47 1.25
CA LYS A 172 2.42 -19.42 0.78
C LYS A 172 3.51 -19.68 1.83
N GLY A 173 4.27 -20.75 1.62
CA GLY A 173 5.40 -21.08 2.50
C GLY A 173 4.97 -21.54 3.89
N ILE A 174 3.75 -22.06 4.03
CA ILE A 174 3.28 -22.70 5.25
C ILE A 174 4.03 -24.03 5.39
N PRO A 175 4.61 -24.34 6.57
CA PRO A 175 5.31 -25.62 6.79
C PRO A 175 4.38 -26.83 6.62
N ASP A 176 4.91 -27.95 6.07
CA ASP A 176 4.13 -29.16 5.78
C ASP A 176 3.51 -29.84 7.01
N TYR A 177 4.03 -29.54 8.21
CA TYR A 177 3.50 -30.08 9.47
C TYR A 177 2.28 -29.31 10.00
N VAL A 178 1.85 -28.25 9.31
CA VAL A 178 0.65 -27.48 9.65
C VAL A 178 -0.54 -28.10 8.94
N ASN A 179 -1.40 -28.76 9.68
CA ASN A 179 -2.69 -29.26 9.17
C ASN A 179 -3.67 -28.09 9.10
N LEU A 180 -3.99 -27.66 7.88
CA LEU A 180 -4.98 -26.60 7.57
C LEU A 180 -6.34 -27.20 7.21
#